data_53c56552634d6428fd8e679b640a3ace
#
_entry.id   53c56552634d6428fd8e679b640a3ace
#
_cell.length_a   1.000
_cell.length_b   1.000
_cell.length_c   1.000
_cell.angle_alpha   90.00
_cell.angle_beta   90.00
_cell.angle_gamma   90.00
#
_symmetry.space_group_name_H-M   'P 1'
#
loop_
_entity.id
_entity.type
_entity.pdbx_description
1 polymer ?
#
loop_
_entity_poly.entity_id
_entity_poly.type
_entity_poly.pdbx_seq_one_letter_code
_entity_poly.pdbx_strand_id
1 'polypeptide(L)'
;YKDVIHEDAIRIGGAMKAPDYCLRIGGTRKFFVEAKKPAVDISGDAAPAYQLRRYAWSAGLPLSILTDFKALAVYDCRIKPNQTDRASTARILYVPYREYEARWDEIAAIFSKQAVLKGSFDRYAESARLKKGTAGVDEAFLKEIEVWRDLLARNIALRNPGLSQRE
;
A
#
# COMPACT_ATOMS: atom_id res chain seq x y z
N TYR A 1 12.70 18.38 8.82
CA TYR A 1 12.49 16.97 8.49
C TYR A 1 12.63 16.77 6.97
N LYS A 2 13.39 15.73 6.57
CA LYS A 2 13.55 15.36 5.17
C LYS A 2 12.31 14.52 4.77
N ASP A 3 11.45 15.07 3.92
CA ASP A 3 10.19 14.39 3.54
C ASP A 3 10.40 13.29 2.49
N VAL A 4 11.49 13.39 1.71
CA VAL A 4 11.90 12.36 0.76
C VAL A 4 13.20 11.74 1.24
N ILE A 5 13.19 10.44 1.49
CA ILE A 5 14.36 9.66 1.93
C ILE A 5 14.79 8.77 0.78
N HIS A 6 16.06 8.85 0.39
CA HIS A 6 16.69 7.93 -0.53
C HIS A 6 17.15 6.68 0.23
N GLU A 7 16.88 5.50 -0.33
CA GLU A 7 17.26 4.20 0.25
C GLU A 7 16.77 4.01 1.71
N ASP A 8 15.48 4.28 1.96
CA ASP A 8 14.87 4.10 3.27
C ASP A 8 14.78 2.61 3.64
N ALA A 9 15.72 2.15 4.43
CA ALA A 9 15.91 0.75 4.76
C ALA A 9 14.69 0.14 5.50
N ILE A 10 14.26 -1.03 5.05
CA ILE A 10 13.20 -1.84 5.67
C ILE A 10 13.68 -3.29 5.81
N ARG A 11 13.17 -3.99 6.82
CA ARG A 11 13.48 -5.41 7.01
C ARG A 11 12.41 -6.29 6.35
N ILE A 12 12.80 -7.18 5.46
CA ILE A 12 11.91 -8.10 4.76
C ILE A 12 12.49 -9.51 4.82
N GLY A 13 11.78 -10.45 5.45
CA GLY A 13 12.21 -11.84 5.54
C GLY A 13 13.59 -12.00 6.19
N GLY A 14 13.93 -11.15 7.17
CA GLY A 14 15.22 -11.16 7.85
C GLY A 14 16.34 -10.37 7.16
N ALA A 15 16.19 -9.98 5.90
CA ALA A 15 17.17 -9.18 5.16
C ALA A 15 16.79 -7.68 5.13
N MET A 16 17.81 -6.82 5.17
CA MET A 16 17.62 -5.39 4.94
C MET A 16 17.48 -5.13 3.44
N LYS A 17 16.45 -4.38 3.07
CA LYS A 17 16.15 -3.93 1.72
C LYS A 17 15.85 -2.44 1.76
N ALA A 18 16.06 -1.74 0.65
CA ALA A 18 15.75 -0.33 0.54
C ALA A 18 15.08 -0.05 -0.81
N PRO A 19 13.87 0.52 -0.82
CA PRO A 19 13.31 1.13 -2.02
C PRO A 19 14.12 2.37 -2.38
N ASP A 20 14.13 2.76 -3.66
CA ASP A 20 14.94 3.89 -4.11
C ASP A 20 14.55 5.19 -3.39
N TYR A 21 13.25 5.44 -3.24
CA TYR A 21 12.75 6.62 -2.51
C TYR A 21 11.56 6.27 -1.62
N CYS A 22 11.48 6.97 -0.49
CA CYS A 22 10.34 6.95 0.42
C CYS A 22 9.84 8.37 0.69
N LEU A 23 8.58 8.64 0.45
CA LEU A 23 7.94 9.86 0.94
C LEU A 23 7.47 9.65 2.37
N ARG A 24 7.84 10.59 3.25
CA ARG A 24 7.41 10.63 4.65
C ARG A 24 6.75 11.95 4.99
N ILE A 25 5.79 11.90 5.89
CA ILE A 25 5.19 13.10 6.49
C ILE A 25 5.28 12.94 8.00
N GLY A 26 5.94 13.89 8.67
CA GLY A 26 6.12 13.84 10.12
C GLY A 26 6.82 12.56 10.61
N GLY A 27 7.72 11.99 9.80
CA GLY A 27 8.39 10.72 10.09
C GLY A 27 7.63 9.47 9.65
N THR A 28 6.32 9.57 9.35
CA THR A 28 5.50 8.43 8.90
C THR A 28 5.67 8.20 7.39
N ARG A 29 5.96 6.96 7.00
CA ARG A 29 6.02 6.55 5.60
C ARG A 29 4.64 6.66 4.95
N LYS A 30 4.56 7.26 3.76
CA LYS A 30 3.34 7.36 2.97
C LYS A 30 3.34 6.40 1.78
N PHE A 31 4.39 6.44 0.98
CA PHE A 31 4.57 5.50 -0.14
C PHE A 31 6.05 5.38 -0.53
N PHE A 32 6.36 4.31 -1.23
CA PHE A 32 7.65 4.13 -1.90
C PHE A 32 7.57 4.50 -3.37
N VAL A 33 8.71 4.93 -3.92
CA VAL A 33 8.93 5.03 -5.35
C VAL A 33 10.12 4.15 -5.68
N GLU A 34 9.91 3.21 -6.59
CA GLU A 34 10.94 2.34 -7.15
C GLU A 34 11.20 2.80 -8.59
N ALA A 35 12.44 3.20 -8.88
CA ALA A 35 12.85 3.69 -10.18
C ALA A 35 13.66 2.62 -10.92
N LYS A 36 13.32 2.35 -12.16
CA LYS A 36 14.03 1.43 -13.02
C LYS A 36 14.68 2.17 -14.19
N LYS A 37 15.73 1.59 -14.74
CA LYS A 37 16.34 2.09 -15.98
C LYS A 37 15.31 2.03 -17.10
N PRO A 38 15.30 2.97 -18.07
CA PRO A 38 14.36 2.97 -19.19
C PRO A 38 14.38 1.70 -20.07
N ALA A 39 15.44 0.88 -19.97
CA ALA A 39 15.51 -0.41 -20.65
C ALA A 39 14.65 -1.51 -20.02
N VAL A 40 14.16 -1.31 -18.78
CA VAL A 40 13.28 -2.27 -18.11
C VAL A 40 11.84 -2.01 -18.51
N ASP A 41 11.15 -3.03 -18.98
CA ASP A 41 9.73 -2.92 -19.34
C ASP A 41 8.84 -3.10 -18.12
N ILE A 42 8.49 -2.00 -17.44
CA ILE A 42 7.56 -2.06 -16.29
C ILE A 42 6.11 -2.33 -16.67
N SER A 43 5.78 -2.33 -17.97
CA SER A 43 4.42 -2.64 -18.43
C SER A 43 4.16 -4.15 -18.46
N GLY A 44 5.15 -4.92 -18.90
CA GLY A 44 5.08 -6.36 -19.12
C GLY A 44 5.87 -7.23 -18.16
N ASP A 45 7.00 -6.73 -17.61
CA ASP A 45 7.83 -7.48 -16.69
C ASP A 45 7.23 -7.46 -15.25
N ALA A 46 6.97 -8.65 -14.74
CA ALA A 46 6.39 -8.82 -13.41
C ALA A 46 7.38 -8.56 -12.25
N ALA A 47 8.67 -8.75 -12.48
CA ALA A 47 9.68 -8.71 -11.42
C ALA A 47 9.79 -7.33 -10.72
N PRO A 48 9.82 -6.18 -11.45
CA PRO A 48 9.83 -4.86 -10.82
C PRO A 48 8.56 -4.58 -9.99
N ALA A 49 7.39 -4.95 -10.51
CA ALA A 49 6.11 -4.79 -9.82
C ALA A 49 6.04 -5.65 -8.54
N TYR A 50 6.50 -6.89 -8.62
CA TYR A 50 6.60 -7.78 -7.48
C TYR A 50 7.54 -7.23 -6.40
N GLN A 51 8.72 -6.72 -6.80
CA GLN A 51 9.69 -6.11 -5.89
C GLN A 51 9.09 -4.95 -5.12
N LEU A 52 8.50 -3.96 -5.82
CA LEU A 52 7.86 -2.79 -5.20
C LEU A 52 6.75 -3.21 -4.24
N ARG A 53 5.83 -4.05 -4.71
CA ARG A 53 4.67 -4.50 -3.92
C ARG A 53 5.11 -5.25 -2.66
N ARG A 54 6.15 -6.07 -2.75
CA ARG A 54 6.71 -6.78 -1.60
C ARG A 54 7.29 -5.83 -0.56
N TYR A 55 7.98 -4.78 -1.00
CA TYR A 55 8.51 -3.76 -0.09
C TYR A 55 7.37 -3.01 0.61
N ALA A 56 6.42 -2.51 -0.16
CA ALA A 56 5.30 -1.73 0.36
C ALA A 56 4.35 -2.56 1.25
N TRP A 57 4.06 -3.80 0.88
CA TRP A 57 3.31 -4.74 1.71
C TRP A 57 3.98 -4.95 3.08
N SER A 58 5.30 -5.21 3.09
CA SER A 58 6.06 -5.43 4.32
C SER A 58 6.12 -4.19 5.21
N ALA A 59 6.01 -3.00 4.63
CA ALA A 59 5.96 -1.73 5.34
C ALA A 59 4.53 -1.29 5.71
N GLY A 60 3.49 -2.06 5.36
CA GLY A 60 2.10 -1.71 5.63
C GLY A 60 1.58 -0.52 4.82
N LEU A 61 2.18 -0.22 3.66
CA LEU A 61 1.80 0.93 2.84
C LEU A 61 0.64 0.59 1.91
N PRO A 62 -0.36 1.48 1.76
CA PRO A 62 -1.52 1.20 0.93
C PRO A 62 -1.20 1.23 -0.57
N LEU A 63 -0.40 2.20 -1.00
CA LEU A 63 -0.02 2.40 -2.40
C LEU A 63 1.48 2.66 -2.51
N SER A 64 2.06 2.35 -3.69
CA SER A 64 3.44 2.74 -4.05
C SER A 64 3.59 2.86 -5.56
N ILE A 65 4.66 3.54 -5.99
CA ILE A 65 4.88 3.95 -7.37
C ILE A 65 6.07 3.19 -7.94
N LEU A 66 5.90 2.65 -9.15
CA LEU A 66 6.96 2.11 -9.99
C LEU A 66 7.12 3.01 -11.22
N THR A 67 8.34 3.37 -11.56
CA THR A 67 8.62 4.14 -12.78
C THR A 67 9.91 3.70 -13.47
N ASP A 68 9.94 3.79 -14.79
CA ASP A 68 11.13 3.67 -15.63
C ASP A 68 11.37 4.97 -16.43
N PHE A 69 10.71 6.06 -16.02
CA PHE A 69 10.61 7.35 -16.70
C PHE A 69 9.81 7.33 -18.03
N LYS A 70 9.67 6.20 -18.70
CA LYS A 70 8.76 6.04 -19.86
C LYS A 70 7.31 5.86 -19.42
N ALA A 71 7.10 5.41 -18.19
CA ALA A 71 5.78 5.28 -17.59
C ALA A 71 5.85 5.43 -16.07
N LEU A 72 4.70 5.78 -15.49
CA LEU A 72 4.43 5.77 -14.06
C LEU A 72 3.31 4.76 -13.80
N ALA A 73 3.54 3.84 -12.90
CA ALA A 73 2.56 2.84 -12.48
C ALA A 73 2.33 2.93 -10.97
N VAL A 74 1.07 2.95 -10.54
CA VAL A 74 0.68 2.93 -9.13
C VAL A 74 0.06 1.57 -8.80
N TYR A 75 0.50 0.98 -7.71
CA TYR A 75 0.04 -0.33 -7.27
C TYR A 75 -0.69 -0.26 -5.93
N ASP A 76 -1.76 -1.02 -5.80
CA ASP A 76 -2.40 -1.32 -4.53
C ASP A 76 -1.55 -2.36 -3.78
N CYS A 77 -0.85 -1.89 -2.77
CA CYS A 77 0.10 -2.69 -2.00
C CYS A 77 -0.53 -3.37 -0.77
N ARG A 78 -1.83 -3.22 -0.54
CA ARG A 78 -2.61 -3.96 0.46
C ARG A 78 -2.89 -5.39 0.00
N ILE A 79 -2.80 -5.65 -1.30
CA ILE A 79 -2.92 -6.99 -1.88
C ILE A 79 -1.57 -7.68 -1.75
N LYS A 80 -1.52 -8.79 -1.01
CA LYS A 80 -0.29 -9.56 -0.82
C LYS A 80 0.31 -9.98 -2.17
N PRO A 81 1.58 -9.64 -2.45
CA PRO A 81 2.21 -10.00 -3.71
C PRO A 81 2.52 -11.49 -3.79
N ASN A 82 2.34 -12.08 -4.98
CA ASN A 82 2.75 -13.45 -5.30
C ASN A 82 3.77 -13.41 -6.43
N GLN A 83 4.72 -14.37 -6.44
CA GLN A 83 5.72 -14.49 -7.51
C GLN A 83 5.12 -14.81 -8.89
N THR A 84 3.91 -15.38 -8.91
CA THR A 84 3.16 -15.69 -10.14
C THR A 84 2.29 -14.54 -10.64
N ASP A 85 2.26 -13.40 -9.91
CA ASP A 85 1.51 -12.22 -10.33
C ASP A 85 2.06 -11.66 -11.64
N ARG A 86 1.13 -11.15 -12.48
CA ARG A 86 1.49 -10.39 -13.69
C ARG A 86 1.90 -8.97 -13.33
N ALA A 87 2.61 -8.28 -14.23
CA ALA A 87 2.97 -6.86 -14.07
C ALA A 87 1.73 -5.96 -13.82
N SER A 88 0.57 -6.31 -14.37
CA SER A 88 -0.69 -5.59 -14.20
C SER A 88 -1.46 -5.94 -12.92
N THR A 89 -1.04 -6.99 -12.17
CA THR A 89 -1.72 -7.39 -10.95
C THR A 89 -1.63 -6.28 -9.89
N ALA A 90 -2.77 -5.89 -9.34
CA ALA A 90 -2.89 -4.80 -8.37
C ALA A 90 -2.47 -3.41 -8.87
N ARG A 91 -2.22 -3.23 -10.16
CA ARG A 91 -1.96 -1.92 -10.77
C ARG A 91 -3.28 -1.15 -10.89
N ILE A 92 -3.33 0.04 -10.30
CA ILE A 92 -4.54 0.89 -10.25
C ILE A 92 -4.44 2.11 -11.16
N LEU A 93 -3.22 2.54 -11.49
CA LEU A 93 -2.95 3.63 -12.42
C LEU A 93 -1.74 3.27 -13.28
N TYR A 94 -1.81 3.62 -14.56
CA TYR A 94 -0.68 3.52 -15.49
C TYR A 94 -0.71 4.72 -16.42
N VAL A 95 0.37 5.49 -16.43
CA VAL A 95 0.50 6.70 -17.24
C VAL A 95 1.79 6.61 -18.06
N PRO A 96 1.74 6.46 -19.38
CA PRO A 96 2.92 6.53 -20.23
C PRO A 96 3.41 7.99 -20.34
N TYR A 97 4.71 8.20 -20.61
CA TYR A 97 5.31 9.53 -20.64
C TYR A 97 4.63 10.51 -21.61
N ARG A 98 4.05 9.99 -22.71
CA ARG A 98 3.32 10.81 -23.69
C ARG A 98 2.06 11.45 -23.13
N GLU A 99 1.54 10.93 -22.04
CA GLU A 99 0.36 11.44 -21.35
C GLU A 99 0.71 12.28 -20.12
N TYR A 100 2.00 12.40 -19.75
CA TYR A 100 2.41 13.12 -18.53
C TYR A 100 1.93 14.57 -18.53
N GLU A 101 2.09 15.29 -19.65
CA GLU A 101 1.66 16.68 -19.75
C GLU A 101 0.13 16.80 -19.57
N ALA A 102 -0.63 16.00 -20.31
CA ALA A 102 -2.09 16.02 -20.25
C ALA A 102 -2.69 15.57 -18.92
N ARG A 103 -1.96 14.69 -18.19
CA ARG A 103 -2.43 14.09 -16.92
C ARG A 103 -1.63 14.57 -15.71
N TRP A 104 -0.82 15.60 -15.87
CA TRP A 104 0.01 16.10 -14.78
C TRP A 104 -0.79 16.53 -13.57
N ASP A 105 -1.89 17.22 -13.76
CA ASP A 105 -2.75 17.69 -12.68
C ASP A 105 -3.38 16.53 -11.91
N GLU A 106 -3.75 15.44 -12.60
CA GLU A 106 -4.24 14.21 -11.96
C GLU A 106 -3.16 13.60 -11.04
N ILE A 107 -1.94 13.45 -11.55
CA ILE A 107 -0.81 12.89 -10.81
C ILE A 107 -0.46 13.80 -9.62
N ALA A 108 -0.32 15.10 -9.87
CA ALA A 108 0.07 16.07 -8.86
C ALA A 108 -0.98 16.24 -7.74
N ALA A 109 -2.27 16.15 -8.09
CA ALA A 109 -3.37 16.22 -7.12
C ALA A 109 -3.38 15.06 -6.11
N ILE A 110 -2.67 13.96 -6.41
CA ILE A 110 -2.58 12.78 -5.54
C ILE A 110 -1.22 12.72 -4.84
N PHE A 111 -0.13 12.85 -5.60
CA PHE A 111 1.22 12.49 -5.17
C PHE A 111 2.15 13.68 -4.89
N SER A 112 1.76 14.92 -5.19
CA SER A 112 2.57 16.07 -4.78
C SER A 112 2.64 16.19 -3.26
N LYS A 113 3.73 16.75 -2.74
CA LYS A 113 3.90 16.99 -1.30
C LYS A 113 2.69 17.71 -0.69
N GLN A 114 2.21 18.75 -1.36
CA GLN A 114 1.05 19.53 -0.87
C GLN A 114 -0.24 18.70 -0.86
N ALA A 115 -0.46 17.86 -1.87
CA ALA A 115 -1.61 16.97 -1.95
C ALA A 115 -1.59 15.93 -0.83
N VAL A 116 -0.42 15.33 -0.58
CA VAL A 116 -0.24 14.35 0.51
C VAL A 116 -0.48 15.00 1.87
N LEU A 117 0.06 16.21 2.11
CA LEU A 117 -0.20 16.95 3.34
C LEU A 117 -1.68 17.29 3.55
N LYS A 118 -2.44 17.54 2.49
CA LYS A 118 -3.90 17.78 2.53
C LYS A 118 -4.73 16.50 2.60
N GLY A 119 -4.10 15.32 2.69
CA GLY A 119 -4.76 14.02 2.77
C GLY A 119 -5.34 13.51 1.44
N SER A 120 -5.00 14.12 0.29
CA SER A 120 -5.49 13.66 -1.02
C SER A 120 -5.01 12.26 -1.36
N PHE A 121 -3.77 11.93 -1.01
CA PHE A 121 -3.22 10.58 -1.15
C PHE A 121 -4.04 9.55 -0.36
N ASP A 122 -4.36 9.84 0.88
CA ASP A 122 -5.10 8.90 1.75
C ASP A 122 -6.52 8.69 1.20
N ARG A 123 -7.22 9.75 0.76
CA ARG A 123 -8.53 9.65 0.10
C ARG A 123 -8.48 8.84 -1.21
N TYR A 124 -7.44 9.04 -2.02
CA TYR A 124 -7.25 8.26 -3.24
C TYR A 124 -7.02 6.78 -2.95
N ALA A 125 -6.20 6.46 -1.96
CA ALA A 125 -5.97 5.09 -1.51
C ALA A 125 -7.27 4.40 -1.07
N GLU A 126 -8.13 5.09 -0.30
CA GLU A 126 -9.44 4.58 0.09
C GLU A 126 -10.38 4.38 -1.09
N SER A 127 -10.48 5.33 -2.01
CA SER A 127 -11.32 5.22 -3.20
C SER A 127 -10.90 4.06 -4.13
N ALA A 128 -9.60 3.80 -4.22
CA ALA A 128 -9.07 2.68 -4.99
C ALA A 128 -9.44 1.32 -4.38
N ARG A 129 -9.56 1.24 -3.04
CA ARG A 129 -10.06 0.07 -2.32
C ARG A 129 -11.51 -0.25 -2.71
N LEU A 130 -12.37 0.76 -2.69
CA LEU A 130 -13.80 0.60 -2.97
C LEU A 130 -14.09 0.17 -4.41
N LYS A 131 -13.33 0.66 -5.38
CA LYS A 131 -13.52 0.34 -6.81
C LYS A 131 -13.26 -1.12 -7.18
N LYS A 132 -12.50 -1.87 -6.38
CA LYS A 132 -12.12 -3.27 -6.67
C LYS A 132 -13.02 -4.32 -6.05
N GLY A 133 -14.10 -3.94 -5.33
CA GLY A 133 -15.05 -4.91 -4.74
C GLY A 133 -14.40 -5.90 -3.76
N THR A 134 -13.20 -5.61 -3.27
CA THR A 134 -12.63 -6.34 -2.16
C THR A 134 -13.44 -5.96 -0.93
N ALA A 135 -14.26 -6.90 -0.45
CA ALA A 135 -14.76 -6.85 0.92
C ALA A 135 -13.57 -6.47 1.80
N GLY A 136 -13.68 -5.31 2.45
CA GLY A 136 -12.53 -4.73 3.13
C GLY A 136 -11.98 -5.72 4.14
N VAL A 137 -10.66 -5.71 4.31
CA VAL A 137 -9.97 -6.33 5.47
C VAL A 137 -10.74 -6.01 6.76
N ASP A 138 -11.44 -4.89 6.80
CA ASP A 138 -12.27 -4.43 7.89
C ASP A 138 -13.47 -5.35 8.19
N GLU A 139 -14.12 -5.95 7.18
CA GLU A 139 -15.26 -6.86 7.43
C GLU A 139 -14.79 -8.22 7.95
N ALA A 140 -13.71 -8.77 7.38
CA ALA A 140 -13.11 -10.00 7.89
C ALA A 140 -12.49 -9.78 9.27
N PHE A 141 -11.83 -8.65 9.49
CA PHE A 141 -11.25 -8.25 10.76
C PHE A 141 -12.33 -7.98 11.83
N LEU A 142 -13.40 -7.30 11.50
CA LEU A 142 -14.52 -7.10 12.41
C LEU A 142 -15.18 -8.41 12.80
N LYS A 143 -15.37 -9.35 11.86
CA LYS A 143 -15.86 -10.70 12.18
C LYS A 143 -14.91 -11.47 13.08
N GLU A 144 -13.60 -11.40 12.87
CA GLU A 144 -12.62 -12.02 13.77
C GLU A 144 -12.65 -11.39 15.16
N ILE A 145 -12.72 -10.07 15.27
CA ILE A 145 -12.85 -9.39 16.56
C ILE A 145 -14.15 -9.79 17.28
N GLU A 146 -15.26 -9.92 16.57
CA GLU A 146 -16.53 -10.39 17.14
C GLU A 146 -16.40 -11.82 17.68
N VAL A 147 -15.77 -12.73 16.93
CA VAL A 147 -15.51 -14.10 17.37
C VAL A 147 -14.57 -14.12 18.60
N TRP A 148 -13.54 -13.28 18.63
CA TRP A 148 -12.63 -13.20 19.77
C TRP A 148 -13.30 -12.60 21.00
N ARG A 149 -14.13 -11.58 20.83
CA ARG A 149 -14.94 -11.00 21.89
C ARG A 149 -15.85 -12.05 22.53
N ASP A 150 -16.56 -12.82 21.72
CA ASP A 150 -17.46 -13.86 22.20
C ASP A 150 -16.73 -15.02 22.89
N LEU A 151 -15.58 -15.43 22.36
CA LEU A 151 -14.71 -16.42 23.00
C LEU A 151 -14.18 -15.92 24.33
N LEU A 152 -13.75 -14.66 24.41
CA LEU A 152 -13.26 -14.05 25.63
C LEU A 152 -14.38 -13.92 26.68
N ALA A 153 -15.56 -13.46 26.27
CA ALA A 153 -16.73 -13.35 27.16
C ALA A 153 -17.12 -14.71 27.74
N ARG A 154 -17.16 -15.77 26.92
CA ARG A 154 -17.43 -17.15 27.38
C ARG A 154 -16.37 -17.65 28.37
N ASN A 155 -15.09 -17.39 28.09
CA ASN A 155 -14.00 -17.78 29.00
C ASN A 155 -14.06 -17.04 30.34
N ILE A 156 -14.40 -15.75 30.33
CA ILE A 156 -14.57 -14.95 31.55
C ILE A 156 -15.75 -15.46 32.35
N ALA A 157 -16.90 -15.70 31.71
CA ALA A 157 -18.10 -16.23 32.35
C ALA A 157 -17.87 -17.64 32.97
N LEU A 158 -17.15 -18.51 32.27
CA LEU A 158 -16.79 -19.85 32.79
C LEU A 158 -15.88 -19.79 34.04
N ARG A 159 -15.02 -18.80 34.12
CA ARG A 159 -14.08 -18.64 35.25
C ARG A 159 -14.65 -17.79 36.38
N ASN A 160 -15.73 -17.06 36.15
CA ASN A 160 -16.38 -16.18 37.11
C ASN A 160 -17.90 -16.41 37.09
N PRO A 161 -18.38 -17.50 37.72
CA PRO A 161 -19.80 -17.88 37.68
C PRO A 161 -20.78 -16.82 38.20
N GLY A 162 -20.27 -15.78 38.87
CA GLY A 162 -21.05 -14.64 39.38
C GLY A 162 -21.26 -13.49 38.40
N LEU A 163 -20.61 -13.53 37.21
CA LEU A 163 -20.77 -12.49 36.20
C LEU A 163 -21.79 -12.91 35.14
N SER A 164 -22.74 -12.04 34.82
CA SER A 164 -23.62 -12.26 33.67
C SER A 164 -22.86 -11.96 32.35
N GLN A 165 -23.30 -12.57 31.24
CA GLN A 165 -22.70 -12.32 29.91
C GLN A 165 -22.85 -10.87 29.42
N ARG A 166 -23.53 -10.01 30.14
CA ARG A 166 -23.81 -8.61 29.79
C ARG A 166 -23.04 -7.60 30.65
N GLU A 167 -22.32 -8.05 31.63
CA GLU A 167 -21.40 -7.26 32.44
C GLU A 167 -19.96 -7.51 31.98
#